data_5c915d7f6ff682ce61ad12935fb57dd2
#
_entry.id   5c915d7f6ff682ce61ad12935fb57dd2
#
_cell.length_a   1.000
_cell.length_b   1.000
_cell.length_c   1.000
_cell.angle_alpha   90.00
_cell.angle_beta   90.00
_cell.angle_gamma   90.00
#
_symmetry.space_group_name_H-M   'P 1'
#
loop_
_entity.id
_entity.type
_entity.pdbx_description
1 polymer ?
#
loop_
_entity_poly.entity_id
_entity_poly.type
_entity_poly.pdbx_seq_one_letter_code
_entity_poly.pdbx_strand_id
1 'polypeptide(L)'
;MRPEEAIRVLIADDHRVLIGSLRALLEHHGFEIVGEATTGEEALTIAAKVHPHVIVMDLEMPGTGGLAAAHRMKQAAPGAKVLILSAHDDESDVLEALNDAGVAGYLVKSDAPEELISAVRSVAIGKRYLSSAIAPIVLRQLKNPRLPSAGTQSRLTLREIEVLRLLSDGSTSKDIAQRLGISPKTAQAHRENIKNKLGLRSTAEMVRYAIKHKIIKVA
;
A
#
# COMPACT_ATOMS: atom_id res chain seq x y z
N MET A 1 5.69 25.88 0.39
CA MET A 1 4.86 25.98 -0.82
C MET A 1 4.38 27.40 -0.93
N ARG A 2 4.63 28.05 -2.05
CA ARG A 2 4.13 29.42 -2.29
C ARG A 2 2.60 29.35 -2.48
N PRO A 3 1.82 30.38 -2.11
CA PRO A 3 0.35 30.32 -2.11
C PRO A 3 -0.33 30.15 -3.48
N GLU A 4 0.44 30.16 -4.58
CA GLU A 4 -0.08 30.07 -5.96
C GLU A 4 0.32 28.80 -6.71
N GLU A 5 1.04 27.87 -6.09
CA GLU A 5 1.53 26.66 -6.79
C GLU A 5 0.55 25.51 -6.59
N ALA A 6 -0.01 24.99 -7.70
CA ALA A 6 -0.94 23.86 -7.68
C ALA A 6 -0.29 22.63 -7.00
N ILE A 7 -1.06 21.90 -6.20
CA ILE A 7 -0.57 20.67 -5.60
C ILE A 7 -0.42 19.62 -6.72
N ARG A 8 0.80 19.13 -6.91
CA ARG A 8 1.16 18.14 -7.93
C ARG A 8 0.93 16.74 -7.40
N VAL A 9 0.07 15.99 -8.08
CA VAL A 9 -0.39 14.67 -7.65
C VAL A 9 -0.01 13.61 -8.69
N LEU A 10 0.57 12.50 -8.23
CA LEU A 10 0.72 11.25 -8.98
C LEU A 10 -0.36 10.28 -8.53
N ILE A 11 -1.07 9.64 -9.48
CA ILE A 11 -2.07 8.61 -9.20
C ILE A 11 -1.50 7.26 -9.58
N ALA A 12 -1.57 6.27 -8.67
CA ALA A 12 -1.11 4.91 -8.89
C ALA A 12 -2.20 3.91 -8.48
N ASP A 13 -2.82 3.26 -9.48
CA ASP A 13 -3.89 2.26 -9.31
C ASP A 13 -3.90 1.35 -10.56
N ASP A 14 -4.15 0.07 -10.44
CA ASP A 14 -4.19 -0.83 -11.60
C ASP A 14 -5.52 -0.76 -12.38
N HIS A 15 -6.53 -0.08 -11.82
CA HIS A 15 -7.83 0.13 -12.44
C HIS A 15 -7.88 1.44 -13.24
N ARG A 16 -7.64 1.39 -14.54
CA ARG A 16 -7.60 2.58 -15.43
C ARG A 16 -8.86 3.46 -15.38
N VAL A 17 -10.04 2.85 -15.19
CA VAL A 17 -11.29 3.60 -15.06
C VAL A 17 -11.29 4.46 -13.80
N LEU A 18 -10.77 3.92 -12.70
CA LEU A 18 -10.64 4.65 -11.44
C LEU A 18 -9.61 5.79 -11.56
N ILE A 19 -8.47 5.54 -12.21
CA ILE A 19 -7.48 6.61 -12.49
C ILE A 19 -8.15 7.78 -13.21
N GLY A 20 -8.92 7.51 -14.28
CA GLY A 20 -9.63 8.56 -15.03
C GLY A 20 -10.62 9.34 -14.17
N SER A 21 -11.35 8.65 -13.29
CA SER A 21 -12.30 9.28 -12.36
C SER A 21 -11.59 10.15 -11.32
N LEU A 22 -10.51 9.63 -10.72
CA LEU A 22 -9.68 10.35 -9.75
C LEU A 22 -9.01 11.58 -10.38
N ARG A 23 -8.49 11.44 -11.62
CA ARG A 23 -7.95 12.57 -12.38
C ARG A 23 -8.98 13.68 -12.52
N ALA A 24 -10.15 13.36 -13.10
CA ALA A 24 -11.20 14.35 -13.33
C ALA A 24 -11.63 15.04 -12.04
N LEU A 25 -11.78 14.29 -10.95
CA LEU A 25 -12.12 14.81 -9.63
C LEU A 25 -11.04 15.77 -9.10
N LEU A 26 -9.78 15.37 -9.13
CA LEU A 26 -8.68 16.15 -8.59
C LEU A 26 -8.43 17.41 -9.42
N GLU A 27 -8.41 17.31 -10.77
CA GLU A 27 -8.24 18.44 -11.67
C GLU A 27 -9.38 19.48 -11.50
N HIS A 28 -10.64 19.01 -11.31
CA HIS A 28 -11.77 19.89 -11.03
C HIS A 28 -11.57 20.71 -9.74
N HIS A 29 -10.83 20.20 -8.77
CA HIS A 29 -10.55 20.87 -7.50
C HIS A 29 -9.19 21.60 -7.47
N GLY A 30 -8.58 21.80 -8.64
CA GLY A 30 -7.38 22.63 -8.82
C GLY A 30 -6.06 21.93 -8.49
N PHE A 31 -6.04 20.58 -8.50
CA PHE A 31 -4.79 19.81 -8.42
C PHE A 31 -4.18 19.60 -9.82
N GLU A 32 -2.87 19.52 -9.90
CA GLU A 32 -2.15 19.19 -11.12
C GLU A 32 -1.81 17.69 -11.13
N ILE A 33 -2.35 16.91 -12.07
CA ILE A 33 -1.98 15.51 -12.22
C ILE A 33 -0.73 15.40 -13.06
N VAL A 34 0.40 15.08 -12.40
CA VAL A 34 1.73 15.03 -13.02
C VAL A 34 2.16 13.66 -13.51
N GLY A 35 1.35 12.63 -13.25
CA GLY A 35 1.59 11.29 -13.75
C GLY A 35 0.53 10.31 -13.31
N GLU A 36 0.51 9.17 -14.00
CA GLU A 36 -0.34 8.00 -13.72
C GLU A 36 0.50 6.75 -13.81
N ALA A 37 0.24 5.79 -12.94
CA ALA A 37 0.92 4.51 -12.90
C ALA A 37 -0.09 3.39 -12.67
N THR A 38 0.18 2.20 -13.22
CA THR A 38 -0.64 1.00 -13.04
C THR A 38 0.08 -0.09 -12.24
N THR A 39 1.34 0.17 -11.88
CA THR A 39 2.17 -0.72 -11.04
C THR A 39 3.02 0.08 -10.07
N GLY A 40 3.49 -0.58 -9.01
CA GLY A 40 4.39 0.03 -8.03
C GLY A 40 5.72 0.49 -8.63
N GLU A 41 6.30 -0.29 -9.56
CA GLU A 41 7.55 0.05 -10.25
C GLU A 41 7.40 1.27 -11.16
N GLU A 42 6.27 1.35 -11.87
CA GLU A 42 5.94 2.50 -12.70
C GLU A 42 5.78 3.75 -11.85
N ALA A 43 5.06 3.65 -10.73
CA ALA A 43 4.89 4.75 -9.77
C ALA A 43 6.23 5.27 -9.24
N LEU A 44 7.16 4.38 -8.86
CA LEU A 44 8.51 4.75 -8.42
C LEU A 44 9.29 5.48 -9.51
N THR A 45 9.24 4.97 -10.75
CA THR A 45 9.94 5.55 -11.89
C THR A 45 9.43 6.93 -12.25
N ILE A 46 8.10 7.11 -12.25
CA ILE A 46 7.46 8.40 -12.56
C ILE A 46 7.73 9.38 -11.43
N ALA A 47 7.53 8.98 -10.17
CA ALA A 47 7.72 9.87 -9.02
C ALA A 47 9.14 10.46 -8.95
N ALA A 48 10.16 9.65 -9.27
CA ALA A 48 11.55 10.11 -9.32
C ALA A 48 11.82 11.18 -10.40
N LYS A 49 11.03 11.20 -11.50
CA LYS A 49 11.16 12.13 -12.61
C LYS A 49 10.34 13.42 -12.39
N VAL A 50 9.09 13.24 -11.93
CA VAL A 50 8.14 14.35 -11.88
C VAL A 50 8.08 15.06 -10.53
N HIS A 51 8.70 14.49 -9.49
CA HIS A 51 8.73 15.05 -8.13
C HIS A 51 7.36 15.55 -7.63
N PRO A 52 6.35 14.65 -7.47
CA PRO A 52 5.02 15.03 -7.02
C PRO A 52 5.04 15.49 -5.55
N HIS A 53 4.08 16.32 -5.15
CA HIS A 53 3.86 16.64 -3.74
C HIS A 53 3.16 15.50 -3.00
N VAL A 54 2.16 14.89 -3.66
CA VAL A 54 1.37 13.77 -3.11
C VAL A 54 1.30 12.64 -4.15
N ILE A 55 1.35 11.42 -3.65
CA ILE A 55 1.13 10.19 -4.43
C ILE A 55 -0.11 9.52 -3.84
N VAL A 56 -1.21 9.48 -4.60
CA VAL A 56 -2.39 8.69 -4.27
C VAL A 56 -2.13 7.28 -4.79
N MET A 57 -2.04 6.30 -3.90
CA MET A 57 -1.54 4.96 -4.22
C MET A 57 -2.47 3.87 -3.72
N ASP A 58 -2.88 2.99 -4.62
CA ASP A 58 -3.53 1.73 -4.24
C ASP A 58 -2.51 0.74 -3.65
N LEU A 59 -2.97 -0.08 -2.71
CA LEU A 59 -2.17 -1.19 -2.17
C LEU A 59 -2.16 -2.40 -3.09
N GLU A 60 -3.28 -2.67 -3.76
CA GLU A 60 -3.46 -3.84 -4.62
C GLU A 60 -3.08 -3.55 -6.08
N MET A 61 -1.78 -3.44 -6.34
CA MET A 61 -1.27 -3.32 -7.70
C MET A 61 -0.45 -4.56 -8.09
N PRO A 62 -0.41 -4.93 -9.38
CA PRO A 62 0.43 -6.04 -9.84
C PRO A 62 1.93 -5.74 -9.66
N GLY A 63 2.73 -6.80 -9.65
CA GLY A 63 4.18 -6.70 -9.47
C GLY A 63 4.57 -6.65 -8.00
N THR A 64 5.33 -5.64 -7.58
CA THR A 64 5.79 -5.48 -6.19
C THR A 64 4.68 -5.03 -5.22
N GLY A 65 3.50 -4.65 -5.74
CA GLY A 65 2.41 -4.13 -4.94
C GLY A 65 2.62 -2.69 -4.43
N GLY A 66 1.52 -2.05 -4.02
CA GLY A 66 1.57 -0.65 -3.57
C GLY A 66 2.29 -0.46 -2.24
N LEU A 67 2.16 -1.39 -1.31
CA LEU A 67 2.80 -1.28 -0.01
C LEU A 67 4.33 -1.32 -0.12
N ALA A 68 4.88 -2.24 -0.91
CA ALA A 68 6.32 -2.29 -1.17
C ALA A 68 6.83 -1.07 -1.96
N ALA A 69 6.01 -0.55 -2.90
CA ALA A 69 6.32 0.70 -3.58
C ALA A 69 6.34 1.87 -2.59
N ALA A 70 5.38 1.97 -1.66
CA ALA A 70 5.33 3.00 -0.62
C ALA A 70 6.59 2.99 0.26
N HIS A 71 7.09 1.82 0.68
CA HIS A 71 8.35 1.68 1.40
C HIS A 71 9.54 2.28 0.64
N ARG A 72 9.62 1.99 -0.67
CA ARG A 72 10.72 2.44 -1.53
C ARG A 72 10.57 3.91 -1.95
N MET A 73 9.37 4.48 -1.84
CA MET A 73 9.07 5.83 -2.28
C MET A 73 9.87 6.89 -1.50
N LYS A 74 10.18 6.63 -0.23
CA LYS A 74 11.05 7.50 0.59
C LYS A 74 12.44 7.72 -0.04
N GLN A 75 12.96 6.74 -0.78
CA GLN A 75 14.24 6.85 -1.47
C GLN A 75 14.08 7.39 -2.89
N ALA A 76 13.05 6.96 -3.62
CA ALA A 76 12.82 7.36 -5.01
C ALA A 76 12.34 8.82 -5.14
N ALA A 77 11.52 9.30 -4.21
CA ALA A 77 10.98 10.65 -4.20
C ALA A 77 10.85 11.19 -2.75
N PRO A 78 11.96 11.58 -2.09
CA PRO A 78 12.00 11.91 -0.65
C PRO A 78 11.06 13.06 -0.24
N GLY A 79 10.71 13.95 -1.17
CA GLY A 79 9.78 15.07 -0.93
C GLY A 79 8.31 14.70 -1.01
N ALA A 80 7.99 13.59 -1.69
CA ALA A 80 6.61 13.16 -1.93
C ALA A 80 5.97 12.56 -0.68
N LYS A 81 4.68 12.81 -0.49
CA LYS A 81 3.87 12.22 0.58
C LYS A 81 2.97 11.14 -0.01
N VAL A 82 3.04 9.93 0.51
CA VAL A 82 2.19 8.82 0.06
C VAL A 82 0.88 8.86 0.85
N LEU A 83 -0.23 8.87 0.12
CA LEU A 83 -1.60 8.75 0.61
C LEU A 83 -2.16 7.45 0.04
N ILE A 84 -2.46 6.49 0.90
CA ILE A 84 -3.06 5.23 0.48
C ILE A 84 -4.56 5.42 0.22
N LEU A 85 -5.03 4.84 -0.89
CA LEU A 85 -6.44 4.74 -1.26
C LEU A 85 -6.72 3.26 -1.58
N SER A 86 -7.25 2.50 -0.63
CA SER A 86 -7.41 1.04 -0.72
C SER A 86 -8.88 0.61 -0.66
N ALA A 87 -9.21 -0.51 -1.28
CA ALA A 87 -10.53 -1.15 -1.11
C ALA A 87 -10.69 -1.80 0.27
N HIS A 88 -9.61 -1.95 1.04
CA HIS A 88 -9.56 -2.70 2.29
C HIS A 88 -9.23 -1.79 3.49
N ASP A 89 -9.83 -2.13 4.63
CA ASP A 89 -9.61 -1.53 5.94
C ASP A 89 -9.01 -2.52 6.95
N ASP A 90 -8.36 -3.58 6.45
CA ASP A 90 -7.74 -4.58 7.31
C ASP A 90 -6.70 -3.97 8.24
N GLU A 91 -6.87 -4.19 9.55
CA GLU A 91 -6.06 -3.56 10.61
C GLU A 91 -4.56 -3.76 10.41
N SER A 92 -4.14 -4.96 9.95
CA SER A 92 -2.73 -5.27 9.71
C SER A 92 -2.14 -4.44 8.58
N ASP A 93 -2.86 -4.27 7.47
CA ASP A 93 -2.40 -3.52 6.30
C ASP A 93 -2.35 -2.03 6.59
N VAL A 94 -3.35 -1.52 7.32
CA VAL A 94 -3.38 -0.14 7.80
C VAL A 94 -2.18 0.15 8.70
N LEU A 95 -1.92 -0.71 9.69
CA LEU A 95 -0.81 -0.51 10.63
C LEU A 95 0.55 -0.64 9.95
N GLU A 96 0.73 -1.61 9.03
CA GLU A 96 1.96 -1.76 8.26
C GLU A 96 2.21 -0.53 7.37
N ALA A 97 1.19 -0.03 6.67
CA ALA A 97 1.32 1.16 5.84
C ALA A 97 1.73 2.39 6.67
N LEU A 98 1.07 2.62 7.80
CA LEU A 98 1.30 3.81 8.62
C LEU A 98 2.63 3.76 9.39
N ASN A 99 3.01 2.60 9.92
CA ASN A 99 4.19 2.45 10.77
C ASN A 99 5.45 2.15 9.93
N ASP A 100 5.39 1.10 9.11
CA ASP A 100 6.56 0.57 8.41
C ASP A 100 6.83 1.34 7.11
N ALA A 101 5.84 1.49 6.24
CA ALA A 101 5.98 2.30 5.03
C ALA A 101 6.03 3.80 5.31
N GLY A 102 5.48 4.24 6.47
CA GLY A 102 5.50 5.64 6.90
C GLY A 102 4.74 6.55 5.95
N VAL A 103 3.59 6.06 5.47
CA VAL A 103 2.69 6.84 4.62
C VAL A 103 2.09 8.02 5.40
N ALA A 104 1.70 9.06 4.69
CA ALA A 104 1.16 10.27 5.28
C ALA A 104 -0.34 10.19 5.56
N GLY A 105 -1.06 9.25 4.93
CA GLY A 105 -2.47 9.05 5.18
C GLY A 105 -3.01 7.76 4.58
N TYR A 106 -4.24 7.41 4.99
CA TYR A 106 -4.95 6.22 4.55
C TYR A 106 -6.46 6.49 4.43
N LEU A 107 -7.02 6.18 3.25
CA LEU A 107 -8.44 6.23 2.96
C LEU A 107 -8.91 4.89 2.40
N VAL A 108 -10.21 4.62 2.55
CA VAL A 108 -10.89 3.50 1.88
C VAL A 108 -11.53 4.00 0.59
N LYS A 109 -11.47 3.21 -0.51
CA LYS A 109 -12.06 3.58 -1.82
C LYS A 109 -13.58 3.84 -1.76
N SER A 110 -14.26 3.36 -0.70
CA SER A 110 -15.67 3.66 -0.43
C SER A 110 -15.92 5.01 0.26
N ASP A 111 -14.87 5.70 0.70
CA ASP A 111 -15.02 7.01 1.32
C ASP A 111 -15.54 8.05 0.30
N ALA A 112 -16.18 9.09 0.78
CA ALA A 112 -16.73 10.14 -0.08
C ALA A 112 -15.62 10.87 -0.88
N PRO A 113 -15.86 11.27 -2.14
CA PRO A 113 -14.87 12.00 -2.95
C PRO A 113 -14.31 13.25 -2.26
N GLU A 114 -15.11 13.95 -1.47
CA GLU A 114 -14.71 15.14 -0.71
C GLU A 114 -13.66 14.81 0.36
N GLU A 115 -13.69 13.59 0.88
CA GLU A 115 -12.71 13.11 1.85
C GLU A 115 -11.32 12.94 1.20
N LEU A 116 -11.26 12.45 -0.03
CA LEU A 116 -10.01 12.39 -0.81
C LEU A 116 -9.42 13.78 -1.05
N ILE A 117 -10.26 14.75 -1.45
CA ILE A 117 -9.81 16.14 -1.67
C ILE A 117 -9.20 16.72 -0.39
N SER A 118 -9.89 16.54 0.73
CA SER A 118 -9.45 17.00 2.05
C SER A 118 -8.15 16.33 2.49
N ALA A 119 -8.01 15.04 2.21
CA ALA A 119 -6.83 14.25 2.51
C ALA A 119 -5.61 14.73 1.70
N VAL A 120 -5.75 14.90 0.38
CA VAL A 120 -4.67 15.36 -0.50
C VAL A 120 -4.17 16.73 -0.05
N ARG A 121 -5.07 17.68 0.26
CA ARG A 121 -4.70 19.00 0.78
C ARG A 121 -3.95 18.92 2.10
N SER A 122 -4.45 18.11 3.04
CA SER A 122 -3.85 17.94 4.37
C SER A 122 -2.46 17.31 4.29
N VAL A 123 -2.32 16.27 3.47
CA VAL A 123 -1.05 15.55 3.30
C VAL A 123 -0.02 16.42 2.58
N ALA A 124 -0.41 17.23 1.60
CA ALA A 124 0.48 18.13 0.88
C ALA A 124 1.16 19.15 1.80
N ILE A 125 0.48 19.61 2.86
CA ILE A 125 1.05 20.52 3.86
C ILE A 125 1.74 19.79 5.03
N GLY A 126 1.98 18.46 4.89
CA GLY A 126 2.69 17.66 5.87
C GLY A 126 1.87 17.17 7.06
N LYS A 127 0.54 17.35 7.05
CA LYS A 127 -0.34 16.76 8.06
C LYS A 127 -0.60 15.28 7.73
N ARG A 128 -0.87 14.47 8.74
CA ARG A 128 -1.38 13.11 8.54
C ARG A 128 -2.90 13.13 8.35
N TYR A 129 -3.40 12.22 7.53
CA TYR A 129 -4.84 12.07 7.30
C TYR A 129 -5.27 10.60 7.43
N LEU A 130 -6.29 10.36 8.22
CA LEU A 130 -6.92 9.05 8.36
C LEU A 130 -8.41 9.24 8.16
N SER A 131 -9.02 8.45 7.28
CA SER A 131 -10.46 8.52 7.11
C SER A 131 -11.20 8.08 8.37
N SER A 132 -12.48 8.41 8.42
CA SER A 132 -13.35 8.06 9.55
C SER A 132 -13.43 6.55 9.79
N ALA A 133 -13.30 5.74 8.74
CA ALA A 133 -13.25 4.28 8.83
C ALA A 133 -11.93 3.77 9.46
N ILE A 134 -10.82 4.45 9.19
CA ILE A 134 -9.47 4.03 9.59
C ILE A 134 -9.06 4.53 10.97
N ALA A 135 -9.49 5.72 11.37
CA ALA A 135 -9.11 6.33 12.64
C ALA A 135 -9.38 5.43 13.88
N PRO A 136 -10.50 4.69 13.99
CA PRO A 136 -10.74 3.78 15.11
C PRO A 136 -9.72 2.65 15.22
N ILE A 137 -9.20 2.13 14.10
CA ILE A 137 -8.19 1.07 14.05
C ILE A 137 -6.89 1.57 14.71
N VAL A 138 -6.44 2.74 14.29
CA VAL A 138 -5.21 3.36 14.83
C VAL A 138 -5.37 3.71 16.32
N LEU A 139 -6.52 4.27 16.71
CA LEU A 139 -6.78 4.60 18.12
C LEU A 139 -6.82 3.37 19.03
N ARG A 140 -7.34 2.24 18.52
CA ARG A 140 -7.33 0.96 19.26
C ARG A 140 -5.90 0.48 19.50
N GLN A 141 -5.05 0.54 18.50
CA GLN A 141 -3.64 0.16 18.61
C GLN A 141 -2.87 1.05 19.59
N LEU A 142 -3.14 2.35 19.61
CA LEU A 142 -2.52 3.28 20.56
C LEU A 142 -2.93 2.98 22.01
N LYS A 143 -4.17 2.55 22.25
CA LYS A 143 -4.67 2.18 23.59
C LYS A 143 -4.15 0.83 24.07
N ASN A 144 -3.90 -0.12 23.16
CA ASN A 144 -3.51 -1.49 23.47
C ASN A 144 -2.33 -1.96 22.59
N PRO A 145 -1.13 -1.44 22.78
CA PRO A 145 0.02 -1.70 21.88
C PRO A 145 0.53 -3.15 21.89
N ARG A 146 -0.07 -4.05 22.67
CA ARG A 146 0.36 -5.46 22.84
C ARG A 146 -0.68 -6.50 22.47
N LEU A 147 -1.88 -6.12 22.01
CA LEU A 147 -2.86 -7.08 21.55
C LEU A 147 -2.64 -7.30 20.05
N PRO A 148 -2.28 -8.54 19.62
CA PRO A 148 -2.46 -8.92 18.22
C PRO A 148 -3.93 -8.73 17.89
N SER A 149 -4.25 -8.17 16.73
CA SER A 149 -5.62 -7.96 16.27
C SER A 149 -6.43 -9.25 16.42
N ALA A 150 -7.31 -9.29 17.41
CA ALA A 150 -8.27 -10.38 17.60
C ALA A 150 -9.40 -10.18 16.59
N GLY A 151 -9.24 -10.69 15.37
CA GLY A 151 -10.35 -10.61 14.45
C GLY A 151 -10.19 -11.04 13.00
N THR A 152 -9.09 -11.65 12.58
CA THR A 152 -9.06 -12.29 11.24
C THR A 152 -8.06 -13.44 11.18
N GLN A 153 -8.37 -14.52 11.90
CA GLN A 153 -7.52 -15.73 11.93
C GLN A 153 -7.50 -16.54 10.64
N SER A 154 -8.11 -16.08 9.54
CA SER A 154 -8.20 -16.88 8.32
C SER A 154 -7.82 -16.18 7.01
N ARG A 155 -7.53 -14.89 6.99
CA ARG A 155 -7.10 -14.21 5.76
C ARG A 155 -5.66 -13.76 5.83
N LEU A 156 -4.93 -13.99 4.74
CA LEU A 156 -3.60 -13.42 4.56
C LEU A 156 -3.73 -11.91 4.33
N THR A 157 -2.83 -11.13 4.91
CA THR A 157 -2.68 -9.72 4.58
C THR A 157 -2.18 -9.55 3.15
N LEU A 158 -2.32 -8.37 2.59
CA LEU A 158 -1.77 -8.06 1.25
C LEU A 158 -0.27 -8.36 1.20
N ARG A 159 0.45 -8.03 2.26
CA ARG A 159 1.89 -8.30 2.36
C ARG A 159 2.20 -9.80 2.39
N GLU A 160 1.43 -10.59 3.12
CA GLU A 160 1.57 -12.04 3.15
C GLU A 160 1.22 -12.67 1.80
N ILE A 161 0.26 -12.08 1.06
CA ILE A 161 -0.06 -12.49 -0.31
C ILE A 161 1.12 -12.20 -1.25
N GLU A 162 1.75 -11.01 -1.16
CA GLU A 162 2.94 -10.67 -1.94
C GLU A 162 4.10 -11.63 -1.64
N VAL A 163 4.36 -11.88 -0.37
CA VAL A 163 5.39 -12.85 0.06
C VAL A 163 5.06 -14.25 -0.46
N LEU A 164 3.79 -14.67 -0.42
CA LEU A 164 3.36 -15.97 -0.90
C LEU A 164 3.52 -16.11 -2.42
N ARG A 165 3.23 -15.05 -3.18
CA ARG A 165 3.47 -15.00 -4.64
C ARG A 165 4.95 -15.20 -4.95
N LEU A 166 5.83 -14.42 -4.32
CA LEU A 166 7.28 -14.52 -4.53
C LEU A 166 7.86 -15.87 -4.09
N LEU A 167 7.35 -16.46 -3.00
CA LEU A 167 7.72 -17.82 -2.59
C LEU A 167 7.33 -18.86 -3.66
N SER A 168 6.18 -18.67 -4.29
CA SER A 168 5.69 -19.56 -5.33
C SER A 168 6.52 -19.47 -6.62
N ASP A 169 7.17 -18.32 -6.87
CA ASP A 169 8.14 -18.12 -7.95
C ASP A 169 9.55 -18.66 -7.59
N GLY A 170 9.68 -19.34 -6.47
CA GLY A 170 10.96 -19.91 -6.02
C GLY A 170 11.90 -18.93 -5.30
N SER A 171 11.45 -17.72 -4.98
CA SER A 171 12.28 -16.71 -4.30
C SER A 171 12.64 -17.13 -2.88
N THR A 172 13.91 -16.93 -2.50
CA THR A 172 14.37 -17.10 -1.11
C THR A 172 13.96 -15.92 -0.23
N SER A 173 14.08 -16.04 1.09
CA SER A 173 13.78 -14.91 2.01
C SER A 173 14.68 -13.70 1.76
N LYS A 174 15.90 -13.88 1.22
CA LYS A 174 16.79 -12.78 0.81
C LYS A 174 16.28 -12.08 -0.44
N ASP A 175 15.82 -12.85 -1.44
CA ASP A 175 15.27 -12.30 -2.68
C ASP A 175 13.98 -11.54 -2.41
N ILE A 176 13.11 -12.11 -1.56
CA ILE A 176 11.88 -11.47 -1.11
C ILE A 176 12.19 -10.15 -0.40
N ALA A 177 13.15 -10.17 0.53
CA ALA A 177 13.56 -8.99 1.26
C ALA A 177 14.04 -7.88 0.32
N GLN A 178 14.87 -8.22 -0.67
CA GLN A 178 15.37 -7.28 -1.67
C GLN A 178 14.25 -6.71 -2.54
N ARG A 179 13.37 -7.58 -3.07
CA ARG A 179 12.24 -7.17 -3.94
C ARG A 179 11.23 -6.29 -3.21
N LEU A 180 10.97 -6.61 -1.95
CA LEU A 180 9.96 -5.94 -1.15
C LEU A 180 10.50 -4.78 -0.30
N GLY A 181 11.80 -4.50 -0.34
CA GLY A 181 12.43 -3.40 0.41
C GLY A 181 12.38 -3.56 1.93
N ILE A 182 12.42 -4.80 2.44
CA ILE A 182 12.36 -5.13 3.87
C ILE A 182 13.62 -5.90 4.31
N SER A 183 13.78 -6.10 5.63
CA SER A 183 14.89 -6.93 6.12
C SER A 183 14.62 -8.43 5.84
N PRO A 184 15.68 -9.28 5.67
CA PRO A 184 15.53 -10.72 5.57
C PRO A 184 14.81 -11.33 6.78
N LYS A 185 14.98 -10.75 7.96
CA LYS A 185 14.29 -11.13 9.20
C LYS A 185 12.80 -10.85 9.10
N THR A 186 12.41 -9.72 8.54
CA THR A 186 11.00 -9.35 8.31
C THR A 186 10.35 -10.29 7.28
N ALA A 187 11.05 -10.59 6.17
CA ALA A 187 10.56 -11.55 5.18
C ALA A 187 10.35 -12.96 5.80
N GLN A 188 11.26 -13.38 6.67
CA GLN A 188 11.12 -14.64 7.39
C GLN A 188 9.92 -14.62 8.36
N ALA A 189 9.68 -13.51 9.06
CA ALA A 189 8.53 -13.35 9.95
C ALA A 189 7.20 -13.47 9.17
N HIS A 190 7.08 -12.83 7.99
CA HIS A 190 5.89 -12.98 7.14
C HIS A 190 5.67 -14.45 6.73
N ARG A 191 6.73 -15.19 6.37
CA ARG A 191 6.61 -16.62 6.04
C ARG A 191 6.08 -17.46 7.20
N GLU A 192 6.57 -17.20 8.42
CA GLU A 192 6.07 -17.91 9.62
C GLU A 192 4.62 -17.52 9.92
N ASN A 193 4.25 -16.26 9.76
CA ASN A 193 2.87 -15.79 9.92
C ASN A 193 1.92 -16.47 8.93
N ILE A 194 2.32 -16.58 7.64
CA ILE A 194 1.55 -17.30 6.61
C ILE A 194 1.33 -18.76 7.03
N LYS A 195 2.40 -19.45 7.46
CA LYS A 195 2.28 -20.83 7.94
C LYS A 195 1.30 -20.96 9.09
N ASN A 196 1.44 -20.09 10.09
CA ASN A 196 0.60 -20.12 11.29
C ASN A 196 -0.87 -19.82 10.96
N LYS A 197 -1.13 -18.78 10.15
CA LYS A 197 -2.50 -18.40 9.74
C LYS A 197 -3.21 -19.46 8.92
N LEU A 198 -2.47 -20.17 8.07
CA LEU A 198 -3.03 -21.18 7.17
C LEU A 198 -2.91 -22.61 7.71
N GLY A 199 -2.28 -22.81 8.86
CA GLY A 199 -2.03 -24.13 9.43
C GLY A 199 -1.08 -24.98 8.57
N LEU A 200 -0.16 -24.37 7.82
CA LEU A 200 0.75 -25.03 6.90
C LEU A 200 2.11 -25.29 7.55
N ARG A 201 2.77 -26.37 7.13
CA ARG A 201 4.04 -26.80 7.75
C ARG A 201 5.26 -26.59 6.86
N SER A 202 5.06 -26.43 5.55
CA SER A 202 6.16 -26.35 4.58
C SER A 202 5.91 -25.32 3.49
N THR A 203 7.00 -24.86 2.84
CA THR A 203 6.90 -23.98 1.66
C THR A 203 6.12 -24.66 0.52
N ALA A 204 6.30 -25.98 0.33
CA ALA A 204 5.55 -26.71 -0.68
C ALA A 204 4.03 -26.71 -0.42
N GLU A 205 3.61 -26.73 0.83
CA GLU A 205 2.19 -26.57 1.19
C GLU A 205 1.69 -25.16 0.92
N MET A 206 2.50 -24.13 1.19
CA MET A 206 2.16 -22.74 0.87
C MET A 206 1.95 -22.54 -0.64
N VAL A 207 2.85 -23.10 -1.47
CA VAL A 207 2.71 -23.03 -2.95
C VAL A 207 1.44 -23.75 -3.41
N ARG A 208 1.17 -24.94 -2.92
CA ARG A 208 -0.08 -25.69 -3.24
C ARG A 208 -1.32 -24.90 -2.83
N TYR A 209 -1.29 -24.25 -1.67
CA TYR A 209 -2.36 -23.39 -1.20
C TYR A 209 -2.57 -22.20 -2.17
N ALA A 210 -1.50 -21.51 -2.57
CA ALA A 210 -1.55 -20.39 -3.48
C ALA A 210 -2.17 -20.75 -4.84
N ILE A 211 -1.83 -21.93 -5.39
CA ILE A 211 -2.42 -22.47 -6.62
C ILE A 211 -3.91 -22.78 -6.43
N LYS A 212 -4.24 -23.53 -5.38
CA LYS A 212 -5.63 -23.97 -5.09
C LYS A 212 -6.58 -22.78 -4.94
N HIS A 213 -6.11 -21.69 -4.30
CA HIS A 213 -6.90 -20.50 -4.03
C HIS A 213 -6.73 -19.40 -5.11
N LYS A 214 -6.12 -19.73 -6.25
CA LYS A 214 -5.92 -18.82 -7.40
C LYS A 214 -5.15 -17.52 -7.07
N ILE A 215 -4.35 -17.53 -6.00
CA ILE A 215 -3.46 -16.43 -5.63
C ILE A 215 -2.35 -16.26 -6.69
N ILE A 216 -1.95 -17.38 -7.29
CA ILE A 216 -1.03 -17.44 -8.44
C ILE A 216 -1.65 -18.25 -9.57
N LYS A 217 -1.28 -17.90 -10.81
CA LYS A 217 -1.58 -18.71 -12.00
C LYS A 217 -0.39 -19.62 -12.26
N VAL A 218 -0.65 -20.89 -12.46
CA VAL A 218 0.37 -21.81 -13.00
C VAL A 218 0.42 -21.56 -14.50
N ALA A 219 1.64 -21.24 -15.00
CA ALA A 219 1.87 -21.06 -16.43
C ALA A 219 1.74 -22.43 -17.15
#